data_d8504bb21d0e6050772a2990c2aba97f
#
_entry.id   d8504bb21d0e6050772a2990c2aba97f
#
_cell.length_a   1.000
_cell.length_b   1.000
_cell.length_c   1.000
_cell.angle_alpha   90.00
_cell.angle_beta   90.00
_cell.angle_gamma   90.00
#
_symmetry.space_group_name_H-M   'P 1'
#
loop_
_entity.id
_entity.type
_entity.pdbx_description
1 polymer ?
#
loop_
_entity_poly.entity_id
_entity_poly.type
_entity_poly.pdbx_seq_one_letter_code
_entity_poly.pdbx_strand_id
1 'polypeptide(L)'
;MQAFLETLDAASPQIKRELDQGRNEVRIMTVHAAKGLEGAVVFLVDPGNAVWSGTRAPKLIPFDLSNDGPQVKGYLWQPNASYQTGFLASQIEGLKARAEEEYRRLLYVGMTRVEDK
;
A
#
# COMPACT_ATOMS: atom_id res chain seq x y z
N MET A 1 34.31 21.88 -7.67
CA MET A 1 34.05 20.42 -7.73
C MET A 1 33.54 19.86 -6.42
N GLN A 2 34.08 20.25 -5.24
CA GLN A 2 33.58 19.82 -3.93
C GLN A 2 32.11 20.19 -3.66
N ALA A 3 31.67 21.40 -3.97
CA ALA A 3 30.28 21.83 -3.77
C ALA A 3 29.23 20.97 -4.57
N PHE A 4 29.61 20.42 -5.71
CA PHE A 4 28.75 19.54 -6.49
C PHE A 4 28.61 18.14 -5.84
N LEU A 5 29.70 17.63 -5.26
CA LEU A 5 29.68 16.36 -4.53
C LEU A 5 28.87 16.47 -3.25
N GLU A 6 29.00 17.56 -2.51
CA GLU A 6 28.20 17.85 -1.31
C GLU A 6 26.70 17.95 -1.63
N THR A 7 26.33 18.48 -2.80
CA THR A 7 24.92 18.53 -3.24
C THR A 7 24.37 17.17 -3.61
N LEU A 8 25.19 16.28 -4.18
CA LEU A 8 24.82 14.90 -4.49
C LEU A 8 24.66 14.02 -3.25
N ASP A 9 25.50 14.24 -2.23
CA ASP A 9 25.41 13.52 -0.95
C ASP A 9 24.25 14.01 -0.07
N ALA A 10 23.89 15.29 -0.16
CA ALA A 10 22.81 15.89 0.63
C ALA A 10 21.40 15.59 0.06
N ALA A 11 21.27 15.37 -1.24
CA ALA A 11 20.00 15.00 -1.88
C ALA A 11 20.28 14.15 -3.09
N SER A 12 20.10 12.83 -2.97
CA SER A 12 20.04 11.95 -4.16
C SER A 12 18.95 12.48 -5.10
N PRO A 13 19.30 13.00 -6.27
CA PRO A 13 18.29 13.53 -7.19
C PRO A 13 17.38 12.39 -7.62
N GLN A 14 16.13 12.41 -7.14
CA GLN A 14 15.11 11.54 -7.68
C GLN A 14 14.79 12.03 -9.09
N ILE A 15 15.39 11.38 -10.08
CA ILE A 15 15.03 11.59 -11.47
C ILE A 15 13.64 10.98 -11.65
N LYS A 16 12.62 11.84 -11.58
CA LYS A 16 11.26 11.48 -11.98
C LYS A 16 11.33 11.24 -13.49
N ARG A 17 11.36 9.98 -13.91
CA ARG A 17 11.24 9.66 -15.33
C ARG A 17 9.88 10.16 -15.79
N GLU A 18 9.87 11.18 -16.63
CA GLU A 18 8.68 11.54 -17.38
C GLU A 18 8.33 10.35 -18.24
N LEU A 19 7.15 9.81 -18.03
CA LEU A 19 6.61 8.73 -18.84
C LEU A 19 6.17 9.34 -20.17
N ASP A 20 7.13 9.48 -21.10
CA ASP A 20 6.87 9.93 -22.47
C ASP A 20 5.79 9.03 -23.09
N GLN A 21 4.64 9.63 -23.35
CA GLN A 21 3.58 8.98 -24.11
C GLN A 21 4.06 8.90 -25.57
N GLY A 22 4.24 7.70 -26.09
CA GLY A 22 4.55 7.52 -27.52
C GLY A 22 5.65 6.52 -27.86
N ARG A 23 6.30 5.93 -26.86
CA ARG A 23 7.27 4.86 -27.11
C ARG A 23 6.54 3.51 -27.25
N ASN A 24 6.93 2.73 -28.26
CA ASN A 24 6.47 1.35 -28.43
C ASN A 24 7.19 0.45 -27.41
N GLU A 25 6.78 0.51 -26.14
CA GLU A 25 7.42 -0.18 -25.03
C GLU A 25 6.40 -0.79 -24.06
N VAL A 26 6.76 -1.90 -23.43
CA VAL A 26 5.99 -2.47 -22.34
C VAL A 26 6.42 -1.82 -21.04
N ARG A 27 5.48 -1.22 -20.32
CA ARG A 27 5.72 -0.56 -19.04
C ARG A 27 5.34 -1.50 -17.90
N ILE A 28 6.27 -1.75 -16.99
CA ILE A 28 6.03 -2.52 -15.77
C ILE A 28 6.02 -1.57 -14.59
N MET A 29 4.93 -1.56 -13.84
CA MET A 29 4.76 -0.65 -12.71
C MET A 29 3.79 -1.20 -11.67
N THR A 30 3.77 -0.61 -10.48
CA THR A 30 2.75 -0.91 -9.47
C THR A 30 1.43 -0.23 -9.83
N VAL A 31 0.31 -0.75 -9.31
CA VAL A 31 -1.02 -0.13 -9.48
C VAL A 31 -1.04 1.32 -8.96
N HIS A 32 -0.31 1.60 -7.88
CA HIS A 32 -0.19 2.95 -7.36
C HIS A 32 0.53 3.91 -8.33
N ALA A 33 1.59 3.42 -8.97
CA ALA A 33 2.34 4.21 -9.95
C ALA A 33 1.55 4.42 -11.26
N ALA A 34 0.59 3.55 -11.55
CA ALA A 34 -0.29 3.65 -12.73
C ALA A 34 -1.43 4.67 -12.55
N LYS A 35 -1.57 5.29 -11.39
CA LYS A 35 -2.64 6.28 -11.15
C LYS A 35 -2.49 7.47 -12.11
N GLY A 36 -3.55 7.76 -12.88
CA GLY A 36 -3.57 8.83 -13.89
C GLY A 36 -2.91 8.46 -15.22
N LEU A 37 -2.45 7.21 -15.38
CA LEU A 37 -1.95 6.68 -16.64
C LEU A 37 -2.97 5.71 -17.22
N GLU A 38 -3.04 5.63 -18.53
CA GLU A 38 -3.91 4.71 -19.28
C GLU A 38 -3.07 3.96 -20.33
N GLY A 39 -3.60 2.85 -20.79
CA GLY A 39 -2.96 2.03 -21.82
C GLY A 39 -3.97 1.24 -22.62
N ALA A 40 -3.69 1.07 -23.92
CA ALA A 40 -4.57 0.32 -24.82
C ALA A 40 -4.74 -1.15 -24.41
N VAL A 41 -3.72 -1.72 -23.75
CA VAL A 41 -3.73 -3.08 -23.20
C VAL A 41 -3.08 -3.05 -21.83
N VAL A 42 -3.74 -3.59 -20.82
CA VAL A 42 -3.25 -3.68 -19.45
C VAL A 42 -3.29 -5.11 -18.96
N PHE A 43 -2.16 -5.63 -18.49
CA PHE A 43 -2.06 -6.93 -17.85
C PHE A 43 -1.95 -6.72 -16.33
N LEU A 44 -2.95 -7.15 -15.59
CA LEU A 44 -2.91 -7.18 -14.13
C LEU A 44 -2.29 -8.50 -13.68
N VAL A 45 -1.14 -8.43 -13.03
CA VAL A 45 -0.45 -9.59 -12.48
C VAL A 45 -0.67 -9.62 -10.98
N ASP A 46 -1.46 -10.60 -10.53
CA ASP A 46 -1.65 -10.89 -9.13
C ASP A 46 -0.97 -12.23 -8.81
N PRO A 47 -0.01 -12.28 -7.89
CA PRO A 47 0.63 -13.53 -7.50
C PRO A 47 -0.27 -14.47 -6.70
N GLY A 48 -1.55 -14.12 -6.45
CA GLY A 48 -2.52 -14.95 -5.72
C GLY A 48 -2.22 -15.09 -4.23
N ASN A 49 -1.42 -14.21 -3.66
CA ASN A 49 -1.16 -14.23 -2.23
C ASN A 49 -2.39 -13.75 -1.44
N ALA A 50 -2.61 -14.37 -0.27
CA ALA A 50 -3.63 -13.88 0.64
C ALA A 50 -3.35 -12.40 1.00
N VAL A 51 -4.39 -11.57 0.94
CA VAL A 51 -4.33 -10.14 1.28
C VAL A 51 -3.81 -9.95 2.71
N TRP A 52 -4.20 -10.85 3.59
CA TRP A 52 -3.75 -10.91 4.97
C TRP A 52 -3.04 -12.22 5.26
N SER A 53 -1.86 -12.14 5.86
CA SER A 53 -1.17 -13.33 6.39
C SER A 53 -0.72 -13.06 7.83
N GLY A 54 -0.89 -14.05 8.70
CA GLY A 54 -0.50 -13.92 10.12
C GLY A 54 1.00 -13.64 10.31
N THR A 55 1.84 -14.06 9.37
CA THR A 55 3.29 -13.78 9.41
C THR A 55 3.64 -12.33 9.07
N ARG A 56 2.76 -11.63 8.35
CA ARG A 56 2.90 -10.21 8.00
C ARG A 56 2.07 -9.29 8.88
N ALA A 57 1.31 -9.86 9.83
CA ALA A 57 0.53 -9.07 10.77
C ALA A 57 1.46 -8.16 11.59
N PRO A 58 1.08 -6.90 11.81
CA PRO A 58 1.87 -6.02 12.66
C PRO A 58 1.86 -6.55 14.09
N LYS A 59 3.00 -6.51 14.76
CA LYS A 59 3.10 -6.89 16.17
C LYS A 59 2.52 -5.84 17.12
N LEU A 60 2.39 -4.63 16.65
CA LEU A 60 1.70 -3.52 17.34
C LEU A 60 0.38 -3.26 16.64
N ILE A 61 -0.70 -3.63 17.31
CA ILE A 61 -2.07 -3.50 16.81
C ILE A 61 -2.61 -2.16 17.28
N PRO A 62 -2.92 -1.22 16.40
CA PRO A 62 -3.53 0.04 16.81
C PRO A 62 -4.95 -0.18 17.31
N PHE A 63 -5.35 0.54 18.33
CA PHE A 63 -6.73 0.59 18.80
C PHE A 63 -7.14 2.03 19.10
N ASP A 64 -8.43 2.26 19.02
CA ASP A 64 -9.06 3.53 19.35
C ASP A 64 -10.14 3.27 20.41
N LEU A 65 -10.04 3.96 21.54
CA LEU A 65 -11.04 3.97 22.59
C LEU A 65 -11.88 5.25 22.46
N SER A 66 -12.83 5.22 21.54
CA SER A 66 -13.77 6.31 21.32
C SER A 66 -15.09 6.00 22.02
N ASN A 67 -15.15 6.24 23.30
CA ASN A 67 -16.42 6.32 24.03
C ASN A 67 -16.62 7.77 24.43
N ASP A 68 -17.52 8.50 23.78
CA ASP A 68 -18.06 9.85 24.13
C ASP A 68 -17.09 10.88 24.77
N GLY A 69 -15.79 10.60 24.77
CA GLY A 69 -14.71 11.40 25.36
C GLY A 69 -13.57 11.69 24.37
N PRO A 70 -12.46 12.25 24.83
CA PRO A 70 -11.32 12.50 23.99
C PRO A 70 -10.80 11.19 23.38
N GLN A 71 -10.53 11.20 22.07
CA GLN A 71 -10.01 10.03 21.35
C GLN A 71 -8.69 9.56 21.95
N VAL A 72 -8.70 8.41 22.60
CA VAL A 72 -7.49 7.76 23.12
C VAL A 72 -7.04 6.73 22.11
N LYS A 73 -5.95 7.02 21.41
CA LYS A 73 -5.28 6.08 20.49
C LYS A 73 -4.16 5.37 21.22
N GLY A 74 -4.07 4.07 21.04
CA GLY A 74 -3.03 3.26 21.64
C GLY A 74 -2.60 2.11 20.75
N TYR A 75 -1.67 1.31 21.25
CA TYR A 75 -1.17 0.13 20.56
C TYR A 75 -1.15 -1.05 21.53
N LEU A 76 -1.66 -2.18 21.07
CA LEU A 76 -1.55 -3.47 21.74
C LEU A 76 -0.39 -4.26 21.15
N TRP A 77 0.48 -4.74 22.00
CA TRP A 77 1.58 -5.60 21.57
C TRP A 77 1.13 -7.06 21.53
N GLN A 78 1.28 -7.69 20.36
CA GLN A 78 1.04 -9.10 20.15
C GLN A 78 2.37 -9.81 19.79
N PRO A 79 3.04 -10.45 20.74
CA PRO A 79 4.32 -11.12 20.48
C PRO A 79 4.18 -12.31 19.55
N ASN A 80 3.08 -13.06 19.65
CA ASN A 80 2.74 -14.16 18.75
C ASN A 80 1.22 -14.37 18.68
N ALA A 81 0.77 -15.17 17.72
CA ALA A 81 -0.66 -15.41 17.45
C ALA A 81 -1.40 -16.16 18.57
N SER A 82 -0.69 -16.78 19.52
CA SER A 82 -1.32 -17.50 20.64
C SER A 82 -1.87 -16.57 21.72
N TYR A 83 -1.39 -15.32 21.76
CA TYR A 83 -1.89 -14.32 22.70
C TYR A 83 -3.03 -13.52 22.02
N GLN A 84 -4.24 -14.09 22.08
CA GLN A 84 -5.44 -13.42 21.60
C GLN A 84 -6.45 -13.27 22.74
N THR A 85 -6.73 -12.03 23.12
CA THR A 85 -7.92 -11.68 23.89
C THR A 85 -9.07 -11.35 22.92
N GLY A 86 -10.33 -11.42 23.37
CA GLY A 86 -11.47 -11.09 22.51
C GLY A 86 -11.37 -9.69 21.89
N PHE A 87 -10.88 -8.70 22.67
CA PHE A 87 -10.66 -7.34 22.19
C PHE A 87 -9.56 -7.28 21.11
N LEU A 88 -8.43 -7.94 21.33
CA LEU A 88 -7.35 -7.97 20.35
C LEU A 88 -7.79 -8.66 19.04
N ALA A 89 -8.56 -9.75 19.16
CA ALA A 89 -9.11 -10.44 17.99
C ALA A 89 -10.02 -9.54 17.16
N SER A 90 -10.88 -8.74 17.80
CA SER A 90 -11.75 -7.79 17.10
C SER A 90 -10.94 -6.70 16.36
N GLN A 91 -9.86 -6.19 16.97
CA GLN A 91 -8.98 -5.22 16.30
C GLN A 91 -8.27 -5.80 15.08
N ILE A 92 -7.79 -7.05 15.20
CA ILE A 92 -7.15 -7.77 14.08
C ILE A 92 -8.15 -8.00 12.95
N GLU A 93 -9.40 -8.37 13.27
CA GLU A 93 -10.43 -8.57 12.26
C GLU A 93 -10.76 -7.26 11.52
N GLY A 94 -10.79 -6.14 12.23
CA GLY A 94 -10.92 -4.81 11.64
C GLY A 94 -9.76 -4.46 10.69
N LEU A 95 -8.53 -4.85 11.03
CA LEU A 95 -7.38 -4.65 10.15
C LEU A 95 -7.45 -5.52 8.89
N LYS A 96 -7.89 -6.77 9.02
CA LYS A 96 -8.11 -7.66 7.86
C LYS A 96 -9.15 -7.08 6.91
N ALA A 97 -10.29 -6.66 7.45
CA ALA A 97 -11.36 -6.07 6.64
C ALA A 97 -10.87 -4.84 5.86
N ARG A 98 -10.10 -3.96 6.51
CA ARG A 98 -9.49 -2.78 5.84
C ARG A 98 -8.48 -3.18 4.76
N ALA A 99 -7.67 -4.19 5.02
CA ALA A 99 -6.71 -4.69 4.02
C ALA A 99 -7.42 -5.26 2.78
N GLU A 100 -8.52 -6.00 2.97
CA GLU A 100 -9.34 -6.52 1.88
C GLU A 100 -10.05 -5.40 1.10
N GLU A 101 -10.54 -4.38 1.78
CA GLU A 101 -11.17 -3.23 1.14
C GLU A 101 -10.15 -2.46 0.29
N GLU A 102 -8.96 -2.23 0.82
CA GLU A 102 -7.87 -1.59 0.06
C GLU A 102 -7.44 -2.42 -1.15
N TYR A 103 -7.36 -3.74 -1.00
CA TYR A 103 -7.06 -4.63 -2.13
C TYR A 103 -8.12 -4.53 -3.24
N ARG A 104 -9.41 -4.54 -2.88
CA ARG A 104 -10.50 -4.36 -3.85
C ARG A 104 -10.43 -3.00 -4.55
N ARG A 105 -10.09 -1.95 -3.79
CA ARG A 105 -9.90 -0.60 -4.33
C ARG A 105 -8.75 -0.55 -5.34
N LEU A 106 -7.62 -1.18 -5.02
CA LEU A 106 -6.48 -1.27 -5.93
C LEU A 106 -6.80 -2.08 -7.18
N LEU A 107 -7.52 -3.18 -7.03
CA LEU A 107 -7.99 -3.97 -8.17
C LEU A 107 -8.87 -3.12 -9.10
N TYR A 108 -9.82 -2.40 -8.55
CA TYR A 108 -10.67 -1.47 -9.32
C TYR A 108 -9.83 -0.43 -10.05
N VAL A 109 -8.88 0.21 -9.37
CA VAL A 109 -7.96 1.18 -9.99
C VAL A 109 -7.18 0.55 -11.14
N GLY A 110 -6.68 -0.67 -10.97
CA GLY A 110 -5.97 -1.39 -12.03
C GLY A 110 -6.85 -1.69 -13.23
N MET A 111 -8.08 -2.17 -12.99
CA MET A 111 -9.03 -2.50 -14.06
C MET A 111 -9.47 -1.26 -14.86
N THR A 112 -9.54 -0.10 -14.23
CA THR A 112 -9.90 1.16 -14.89
C THR A 112 -8.74 1.87 -15.58
N ARG A 113 -7.62 1.19 -15.81
CA ARG A 113 -6.46 1.76 -16.53
C ARG A 113 -6.46 1.44 -18.03
N VAL A 114 -7.40 0.64 -18.50
CA VAL A 114 -7.58 0.37 -19.92
C VAL A 114 -8.29 1.57 -20.58
N GLU A 115 -7.77 2.02 -21.74
CA GLU A 115 -8.46 3.03 -22.55
C GLU A 115 -9.77 2.46 -23.11
N ASP A 116 -10.88 3.13 -22.84
CA ASP A 116 -12.15 2.85 -23.53
C ASP A 116 -12.05 3.35 -24.99
N LYS A 117 -12.12 2.40 -25.93
CA LYS A 117 -12.20 2.70 -27.37
C LYS A 117 -13.58 2.34 -27.92
#